data_066357182e96e45e1c6b8c5af4503449
#
_entry.id   066357182e96e45e1c6b8c5af4503449
#
_cell.length_a   1.000
_cell.length_b   1.000
_cell.length_c   1.000
_cell.angle_alpha   90.00
_cell.angle_beta   90.00
_cell.angle_gamma   90.00
#
_symmetry.space_group_name_H-M   'P 1'
#
loop_
_entity.id
_entity.type
_entity.pdbx_description
1 polymer ?
#
loop_
_entity_poly.entity_id
_entity_poly.type
_entity_poly.pdbx_seq_one_letter_code
_entity_poly.pdbx_strand_id
1 'polypeptide(L)'
;VSANKKVVKVEIGGKEVELAVLRPNAKQRQEAQKVYNRAFREAVESGAILRAKIESVMREQKLWDDQKEAELRKLQTSISEKERKVRSGGIKLSEARDLAIQLRRDRAELRGLNSERMSLDNNSAEAQADNAQFNYWVSVCTVHANDGKPYFKSYEEYMTKEDDPAVGPAASALAKIIYNLEDDYEKKLPENQFLVKYKFADESLHLVDKQGRKVDAEGRLVDENGRYINEAGQFVDRDGNLVDEEGNFVVDEKPFLDDEGNPISVEVSSSTQAIAAV
;
A
#
# COMPACT_ATOMS: atom_id res chain seq x y z
N VAL A 1 -25.05 2.94 6.67
CA VAL A 1 -25.40 4.31 6.27
C VAL A 1 -24.16 4.90 5.63
N SER A 2 -24.20 5.14 4.31
CA SER A 2 -23.10 5.74 3.54
C SER A 2 -22.74 7.10 4.14
N ALA A 3 -21.48 7.28 4.56
CA ALA A 3 -21.02 8.56 5.09
C ALA A 3 -21.05 9.63 3.97
N ASN A 4 -21.82 10.70 4.19
CA ASN A 4 -21.90 11.82 3.25
C ASN A 4 -20.78 12.84 3.42
N LYS A 5 -19.95 12.70 4.47
CA LYS A 5 -18.86 13.60 4.84
C LYS A 5 -17.75 12.82 5.53
N LYS A 6 -16.50 13.10 5.19
CA LYS A 6 -15.32 12.69 5.95
C LYS A 6 -14.48 13.91 6.29
N VAL A 7 -13.89 13.91 7.49
CA VAL A 7 -12.96 14.96 7.92
C VAL A 7 -11.56 14.40 7.83
N VAL A 8 -10.65 15.17 7.26
CA VAL A 8 -9.22 14.86 7.16
C VAL A 8 -8.42 15.97 7.82
N LYS A 9 -7.35 15.61 8.49
CA LYS A 9 -6.39 16.52 9.10
C LYS A 9 -5.15 16.54 8.23
N VAL A 10 -4.72 17.73 7.87
CA VAL A 10 -3.54 17.93 7.03
C VAL A 10 -2.65 19.00 7.66
N GLU A 11 -1.35 18.85 7.55
CA GLU A 11 -0.40 19.85 8.01
C GLU A 11 -0.04 20.77 6.84
N ILE A 12 -0.34 22.06 7.00
CA ILE A 12 -0.08 23.09 5.99
C ILE A 12 0.73 24.21 6.63
N GLY A 13 1.97 24.39 6.18
CA GLY A 13 2.86 25.41 6.72
C GLY A 13 3.11 25.29 8.24
N GLY A 14 3.22 24.05 8.75
CA GLY A 14 3.44 23.76 10.17
C GLY A 14 2.21 23.91 11.05
N LYS A 15 1.00 24.03 10.47
CA LYS A 15 -0.27 24.10 11.20
C LYS A 15 -1.20 22.99 10.76
N GLU A 16 -1.83 22.32 11.74
CA GLU A 16 -2.89 21.35 11.47
C GLU A 16 -4.15 22.09 11.00
N VAL A 17 -4.65 21.71 9.82
CA VAL A 17 -5.88 22.23 9.22
C VAL A 17 -6.86 21.08 9.06
N GLU A 18 -8.08 21.26 9.53
CA GLU A 18 -9.16 20.28 9.34
C GLU A 18 -9.96 20.62 8.08
N LEU A 19 -9.99 19.67 7.15
CA LEU A 19 -10.78 19.75 5.92
C LEU A 19 -11.91 18.73 5.97
N ALA A 20 -13.05 19.12 5.42
CA ALA A 20 -14.19 18.22 5.24
C ALA A 20 -14.35 17.92 3.75
N VAL A 21 -14.43 16.64 3.42
CA VAL A 21 -14.73 16.19 2.07
C VAL A 21 -16.18 15.72 2.03
N LEU A 22 -16.94 16.27 1.12
CA LEU A 22 -18.38 16.06 1.00
C LEU A 22 -18.70 15.16 -0.20
N ARG A 23 -19.82 14.45 -0.14
CA ARG A 23 -20.34 13.74 -1.31
C ARG A 23 -20.80 14.74 -2.38
N PRO A 24 -20.41 14.57 -3.66
CA PRO A 24 -20.86 15.45 -4.74
C PRO A 24 -22.37 15.53 -4.82
N ASN A 25 -22.93 16.74 -4.87
CA ASN A 25 -24.35 16.98 -5.10
C ASN A 25 -24.72 16.85 -6.59
N ALA A 26 -26.01 16.94 -6.91
CA ALA A 26 -26.50 16.75 -8.28
C ALA A 26 -25.89 17.75 -9.28
N LYS A 27 -25.76 19.03 -8.90
CA LYS A 27 -25.15 20.06 -9.74
C LYS A 27 -23.67 19.79 -9.99
N GLN A 28 -22.93 19.45 -8.94
CA GLN A 28 -21.50 19.11 -9.05
C GLN A 28 -21.28 17.88 -9.93
N ARG A 29 -22.15 16.87 -9.86
CA ARG A 29 -22.09 15.70 -10.76
C ARG A 29 -22.35 16.07 -12.21
N GLN A 30 -23.29 16.98 -12.46
CA GLN A 30 -23.58 17.44 -13.81
C GLN A 30 -22.42 18.24 -14.42
N GLU A 31 -21.78 19.13 -13.63
CA GLU A 31 -20.60 19.86 -14.10
C GLU A 31 -19.40 18.93 -14.31
N ALA A 32 -19.19 17.96 -13.41
CA ALA A 32 -18.16 16.95 -13.56
C ALA A 32 -18.34 16.13 -14.85
N GLN A 33 -19.59 15.85 -15.27
CA GLN A 33 -19.84 15.17 -16.54
C GLN A 33 -19.39 16.02 -17.74
N LYS A 34 -19.51 17.34 -17.67
CA LYS A 34 -18.99 18.23 -18.73
C LYS A 34 -17.45 18.20 -18.77
N VAL A 35 -16.80 18.14 -17.59
CA VAL A 35 -15.34 17.98 -17.50
C VAL A 35 -14.92 16.66 -18.14
N TYR A 36 -15.60 15.55 -17.78
CA TYR A 36 -15.37 14.24 -18.41
C TYR A 36 -15.47 14.31 -19.93
N ASN A 37 -16.58 14.84 -20.45
CA ASN A 37 -16.83 14.89 -21.90
C ASN A 37 -15.78 15.73 -22.65
N ARG A 38 -15.27 16.80 -22.02
CA ARG A 38 -14.18 17.63 -22.58
C ARG A 38 -12.87 16.85 -22.58
N ALA A 39 -12.46 16.31 -21.44
CA ALA A 39 -11.22 15.55 -21.30
C ALA A 39 -11.20 14.31 -22.23
N PHE A 40 -12.34 13.62 -22.37
CA PHE A 40 -12.45 12.50 -23.29
C PHE A 40 -12.19 12.91 -24.73
N ARG A 41 -12.78 14.03 -25.20
CA ARG A 41 -12.53 14.52 -26.56
C ARG A 41 -11.07 14.92 -26.75
N GLU A 42 -10.51 15.66 -25.84
CA GLU A 42 -9.09 16.07 -25.85
C GLU A 42 -8.15 14.86 -25.90
N ALA A 43 -8.46 13.81 -25.10
CA ALA A 43 -7.70 12.57 -25.10
C ALA A 43 -7.79 11.85 -26.46
N VAL A 44 -8.97 11.72 -27.05
CA VAL A 44 -9.16 11.12 -28.37
C VAL A 44 -8.45 11.92 -29.46
N GLU A 45 -8.53 13.25 -29.43
CA GLU A 45 -7.87 14.16 -30.37
C GLU A 45 -6.34 14.08 -30.25
N SER A 46 -5.81 13.85 -29.04
CA SER A 46 -4.38 13.63 -28.80
C SER A 46 -3.89 12.21 -29.15
N GLY A 47 -4.79 11.33 -29.61
CA GLY A 47 -4.46 9.97 -30.06
C GLY A 47 -4.54 8.90 -28.97
N ALA A 48 -5.16 9.18 -27.81
CA ALA A 48 -5.37 8.17 -26.80
C ALA A 48 -6.24 7.02 -27.31
N ILE A 49 -5.89 5.79 -26.92
CA ILE A 49 -6.58 4.58 -27.32
C ILE A 49 -7.89 4.47 -26.54
N LEU A 50 -8.98 4.08 -27.20
CA LEU A 50 -10.24 3.77 -26.51
C LEU A 50 -10.09 2.47 -25.70
N ARG A 51 -10.69 2.42 -24.50
CA ARG A 51 -10.67 1.26 -23.60
C ARG A 51 -11.09 -0.04 -24.31
N ALA A 52 -12.09 0.04 -25.18
CA ALA A 52 -12.55 -1.11 -25.98
C ALA A 52 -11.47 -1.70 -26.92
N LYS A 53 -10.45 -0.92 -27.29
CA LYS A 53 -9.32 -1.39 -28.12
C LYS A 53 -8.11 -1.80 -27.30
N ILE A 54 -8.02 -1.40 -26.04
CA ILE A 54 -6.88 -1.70 -25.18
C ILE A 54 -6.69 -3.20 -25.01
N GLU A 55 -7.75 -3.98 -24.83
CA GLU A 55 -7.65 -5.43 -24.68
C GLU A 55 -6.99 -6.12 -25.88
N SER A 56 -7.31 -5.69 -27.11
CA SER A 56 -6.65 -6.24 -28.31
C SER A 56 -5.18 -5.85 -28.35
N VAL A 57 -4.85 -4.60 -28.05
CA VAL A 57 -3.46 -4.12 -28.01
C VAL A 57 -2.65 -4.84 -26.93
N MET A 58 -3.21 -5.04 -25.76
CA MET A 58 -2.56 -5.78 -24.66
C MET A 58 -2.22 -7.21 -25.07
N ARG A 59 -3.14 -7.91 -25.76
CA ARG A 59 -2.93 -9.27 -26.26
C ARG A 59 -1.89 -9.32 -27.37
N GLU A 60 -1.99 -8.43 -28.35
CA GLU A 60 -1.04 -8.35 -29.48
C GLU A 60 0.41 -8.07 -28.98
N GLN A 61 0.54 -7.21 -27.99
CA GLN A 61 1.83 -6.85 -27.39
C GLN A 61 2.26 -7.79 -26.27
N LYS A 62 1.47 -8.82 -25.92
CA LYS A 62 1.72 -9.76 -24.82
C LYS A 62 1.90 -9.11 -23.46
N LEU A 63 1.29 -7.96 -23.24
CA LEU A 63 1.27 -7.25 -21.95
C LEU A 63 0.28 -7.89 -20.99
N TRP A 64 -0.89 -8.30 -21.51
CA TRP A 64 -1.93 -9.02 -20.78
C TRP A 64 -2.56 -10.04 -21.71
N ASP A 65 -2.19 -11.30 -21.55
CA ASP A 65 -2.63 -12.41 -22.40
C ASP A 65 -3.63 -13.34 -21.68
N ASP A 66 -4.06 -14.39 -22.40
CA ASP A 66 -4.99 -15.36 -21.85
C ASP A 66 -4.39 -16.15 -20.68
N GLN A 67 -3.06 -16.23 -20.57
CA GLN A 67 -2.38 -16.88 -19.44
C GLN A 67 -2.53 -16.06 -18.16
N LYS A 68 -2.25 -14.76 -18.21
CA LYS A 68 -2.48 -13.84 -17.07
C LYS A 68 -3.94 -13.79 -16.65
N GLU A 69 -4.86 -13.80 -17.62
CA GLU A 69 -6.29 -13.84 -17.31
C GLU A 69 -6.72 -15.15 -16.63
N ALA A 70 -6.14 -16.28 -17.04
CA ALA A 70 -6.37 -17.57 -16.41
C ALA A 70 -5.77 -17.62 -14.98
N GLU A 71 -4.60 -17.03 -14.78
CA GLU A 71 -3.95 -16.89 -13.47
C GLU A 71 -4.83 -16.07 -12.51
N LEU A 72 -5.32 -14.92 -12.95
CA LEU A 72 -6.24 -14.08 -12.18
C LEU A 72 -7.48 -14.86 -11.74
N ARG A 73 -8.12 -15.59 -12.67
CA ARG A 73 -9.32 -16.39 -12.36
C ARG A 73 -9.00 -17.54 -11.39
N LYS A 74 -7.87 -18.22 -11.57
CA LYS A 74 -7.42 -19.29 -10.67
C LYS A 74 -7.19 -18.75 -9.26
N LEU A 75 -6.56 -17.59 -9.14
CA LEU A 75 -6.31 -16.94 -7.87
C LEU A 75 -7.62 -16.52 -7.17
N GLN A 76 -8.57 -15.94 -7.90
CA GLN A 76 -9.90 -15.61 -7.37
C GLN A 76 -10.66 -16.84 -6.86
N THR A 77 -10.60 -17.95 -7.61
CA THR A 77 -11.21 -19.24 -7.19
C THR A 77 -10.53 -19.77 -5.94
N SER A 78 -9.19 -19.78 -5.89
CA SER A 78 -8.39 -20.21 -4.75
C SER A 78 -8.73 -19.41 -3.48
N ILE A 79 -8.83 -18.07 -3.60
CA ILE A 79 -9.24 -17.21 -2.49
C ILE A 79 -10.64 -17.61 -1.97
N SER A 80 -11.61 -17.78 -2.86
CA SER A 80 -12.98 -18.13 -2.49
C SER A 80 -13.07 -19.49 -1.77
N GLU A 81 -12.30 -20.47 -2.24
CA GLU A 81 -12.24 -21.82 -1.63
C GLU A 81 -11.57 -21.79 -0.24
N LYS A 82 -10.44 -21.11 -0.10
CA LYS A 82 -9.75 -20.95 1.18
C LYS A 82 -10.59 -20.17 2.19
N GLU A 83 -11.23 -19.07 1.74
CA GLU A 83 -12.14 -18.29 2.56
C GLU A 83 -13.28 -19.15 3.11
N ARG A 84 -13.89 -19.98 2.26
CA ARG A 84 -14.95 -20.90 2.69
C ARG A 84 -14.43 -21.89 3.76
N LYS A 85 -13.22 -22.46 3.58
CA LYS A 85 -12.62 -23.38 4.57
C LYS A 85 -12.35 -22.68 5.90
N VAL A 86 -11.78 -21.47 5.90
CA VAL A 86 -11.53 -20.72 7.13
C VAL A 86 -12.83 -20.37 7.86
N ARG A 87 -13.91 -20.05 7.12
CA ARG A 87 -15.23 -19.74 7.71
C ARG A 87 -15.95 -20.97 8.25
N SER A 88 -15.90 -22.09 7.53
CA SER A 88 -16.65 -23.30 7.93
C SER A 88 -15.99 -24.07 9.08
N GLY A 89 -14.69 -23.90 9.29
CA GLY A 89 -13.98 -24.65 10.32
C GLY A 89 -13.87 -26.16 9.98
N GLY A 90 -13.78 -27.01 11.02
CA GLY A 90 -13.67 -28.46 10.85
C GLY A 90 -12.28 -28.96 10.47
N ILE A 91 -11.28 -28.09 10.53
CA ILE A 91 -9.86 -28.38 10.27
C ILE A 91 -9.02 -28.03 11.52
N LYS A 92 -7.78 -28.48 11.57
CA LYS A 92 -6.86 -28.16 12.67
C LYS A 92 -6.62 -26.63 12.74
N LEU A 93 -6.47 -26.12 13.95
CA LEU A 93 -6.23 -24.67 14.16
C LEU A 93 -4.95 -24.18 13.46
N SER A 94 -3.90 -25.02 13.44
CA SER A 94 -2.66 -24.71 12.70
C SER A 94 -2.91 -24.63 11.19
N GLU A 95 -3.64 -25.59 10.63
CA GLU A 95 -4.01 -25.59 9.21
C GLU A 95 -4.85 -24.35 8.85
N ALA A 96 -5.81 -23.99 9.71
CA ALA A 96 -6.62 -22.79 9.50
C ALA A 96 -5.79 -21.50 9.57
N ARG A 97 -4.75 -21.45 10.47
CA ARG A 97 -3.79 -20.34 10.52
C ARG A 97 -3.02 -20.23 9.21
N ASP A 98 -2.49 -21.31 8.72
CA ASP A 98 -1.69 -21.33 7.49
C ASP A 98 -2.54 -20.94 6.27
N LEU A 99 -3.80 -21.40 6.21
CA LEU A 99 -4.76 -20.96 5.18
C LEU A 99 -5.07 -19.46 5.28
N ALA A 100 -5.22 -18.91 6.49
CA ALA A 100 -5.47 -17.49 6.68
C ALA A 100 -4.27 -16.63 6.26
N ILE A 101 -3.04 -17.06 6.54
CA ILE A 101 -1.82 -16.40 6.07
C ILE A 101 -1.71 -16.48 4.55
N GLN A 102 -2.00 -17.65 3.95
CA GLN A 102 -2.02 -17.79 2.50
C GLN A 102 -3.08 -16.89 1.85
N LEU A 103 -4.27 -16.74 2.44
CA LEU A 103 -5.31 -15.82 1.97
C LEU A 103 -4.82 -14.37 1.93
N ARG A 104 -4.06 -13.91 2.93
CA ARG A 104 -3.44 -12.59 2.91
C ARG A 104 -2.48 -12.43 1.72
N ARG A 105 -1.66 -13.44 1.46
CA ARG A 105 -0.72 -13.46 0.32
C ARG A 105 -1.47 -13.46 -1.01
N ASP A 106 -2.44 -14.35 -1.17
CA ASP A 106 -3.25 -14.45 -2.40
C ASP A 106 -3.99 -13.14 -2.70
N ARG A 107 -4.54 -12.46 -1.66
CA ARG A 107 -5.18 -11.16 -1.84
C ARG A 107 -4.18 -10.04 -2.19
N ALA A 108 -2.97 -10.08 -1.65
CA ALA A 108 -1.92 -9.13 -2.03
C ALA A 108 -1.50 -9.34 -3.50
N GLU A 109 -1.34 -10.59 -3.92
CA GLU A 109 -1.05 -10.96 -5.30
C GLU A 109 -2.19 -10.55 -6.25
N LEU A 110 -3.45 -10.81 -5.87
CA LEU A 110 -4.62 -10.38 -6.63
C LEU A 110 -4.66 -8.85 -6.79
N ARG A 111 -4.33 -8.10 -5.72
CA ARG A 111 -4.22 -6.64 -5.83
C ARG A 111 -3.11 -6.21 -6.80
N GLY A 112 -1.96 -6.90 -6.77
CA GLY A 112 -0.85 -6.66 -7.71
C GLY A 112 -1.28 -6.88 -9.17
N LEU A 113 -1.87 -8.03 -9.49
CA LEU A 113 -2.37 -8.34 -10.83
C LEU A 113 -3.44 -7.35 -11.30
N ASN A 114 -4.38 -6.99 -10.43
CA ASN A 114 -5.40 -5.99 -10.76
C ASN A 114 -4.76 -4.60 -10.99
N SER A 115 -3.77 -4.21 -10.18
CA SER A 115 -3.05 -2.94 -10.35
C SER A 115 -2.27 -2.92 -11.67
N GLU A 116 -1.61 -4.00 -12.03
CA GLU A 116 -0.94 -4.15 -13.33
C GLU A 116 -1.94 -3.98 -14.49
N ARG A 117 -3.07 -4.68 -14.44
CA ARG A 117 -4.13 -4.56 -15.44
C ARG A 117 -4.67 -3.14 -15.54
N MET A 118 -4.94 -2.51 -14.39
CA MET A 118 -5.43 -1.12 -14.35
C MET A 118 -4.41 -0.12 -14.88
N SER A 119 -3.11 -0.32 -14.63
CA SER A 119 -2.07 0.57 -15.14
C SER A 119 -2.02 0.61 -16.66
N LEU A 120 -2.33 -0.51 -17.31
CA LEU A 120 -2.43 -0.60 -18.76
C LEU A 120 -3.65 0.17 -19.30
N ASP A 121 -4.75 0.23 -18.54
CA ASP A 121 -5.95 1.01 -18.91
C ASP A 121 -5.80 2.52 -18.68
N ASN A 122 -4.89 2.94 -17.79
CA ASN A 122 -4.73 4.36 -17.39
C ASN A 122 -4.46 5.32 -18.55
N ASN A 123 -3.93 4.82 -19.68
CA ASN A 123 -3.66 5.61 -20.86
C ASN A 123 -4.85 5.65 -21.85
N SER A 124 -5.99 5.02 -21.49
CA SER A 124 -7.20 5.11 -22.31
C SER A 124 -7.82 6.51 -22.26
N ALA A 125 -8.54 6.89 -23.31
CA ALA A 125 -9.27 8.14 -23.34
C ALA A 125 -10.31 8.21 -22.22
N GLU A 126 -10.96 7.08 -21.92
CA GLU A 126 -11.93 6.95 -20.83
C GLU A 126 -11.26 7.13 -19.45
N ALA A 127 -10.09 6.52 -19.22
CA ALA A 127 -9.40 6.66 -17.93
C ALA A 127 -8.90 8.08 -17.69
N GLN A 128 -8.39 8.76 -18.73
CA GLN A 128 -8.03 10.17 -18.64
C GLN A 128 -9.24 11.05 -18.30
N ALA A 129 -10.39 10.78 -18.92
CA ALA A 129 -11.63 11.49 -18.63
C ALA A 129 -12.17 11.19 -17.22
N ASP A 130 -12.11 9.93 -16.77
CA ASP A 130 -12.48 9.51 -15.40
C ASP A 130 -11.62 10.25 -14.37
N ASN A 131 -10.30 10.35 -14.61
CA ASN A 131 -9.37 11.07 -13.73
C ASN A 131 -9.68 12.57 -13.69
N ALA A 132 -9.95 13.20 -14.82
CA ALA A 132 -10.33 14.61 -14.88
C ALA A 132 -11.65 14.88 -14.11
N GLN A 133 -12.65 13.99 -14.27
CA GLN A 133 -13.89 14.05 -13.53
C GLN A 133 -13.68 13.90 -12.02
N PHE A 134 -12.86 12.96 -11.61
CA PHE A 134 -12.54 12.71 -10.20
C PHE A 134 -11.81 13.92 -9.58
N ASN A 135 -10.81 14.45 -10.27
CA ASN A 135 -10.07 15.64 -9.85
C ASN A 135 -11.00 16.87 -9.70
N TYR A 136 -11.95 17.04 -10.61
CA TYR A 136 -12.97 18.05 -10.46
C TYR A 136 -13.80 17.85 -9.19
N TRP A 137 -14.23 16.62 -8.89
CA TRP A 137 -14.94 16.37 -7.63
C TRP A 137 -14.08 16.67 -6.41
N VAL A 138 -12.80 16.29 -6.41
CA VAL A 138 -11.89 16.61 -5.28
C VAL A 138 -11.86 18.12 -5.07
N SER A 139 -11.71 18.91 -6.14
CA SER A 139 -11.60 20.36 -6.05
C SER A 139 -12.85 21.04 -5.46
N VAL A 140 -14.05 20.59 -5.85
CA VAL A 140 -15.32 21.22 -5.44
C VAL A 140 -15.95 20.64 -4.19
N CYS A 141 -15.52 19.45 -3.76
CA CYS A 141 -16.05 18.76 -2.58
C CYS A 141 -15.17 18.92 -1.33
N THR A 142 -13.97 19.51 -1.46
CA THR A 142 -13.07 19.77 -0.34
C THR A 142 -13.32 21.19 0.21
N VAL A 143 -13.72 21.25 1.47
CA VAL A 143 -14.07 22.51 2.15
C VAL A 143 -13.37 22.58 3.51
N HIS A 144 -13.19 23.77 4.04
CA HIS A 144 -12.75 23.96 5.43
C HIS A 144 -13.80 23.38 6.39
N ALA A 145 -13.37 22.59 7.38
CA ALA A 145 -14.29 21.92 8.30
C ALA A 145 -15.03 22.88 9.25
N ASN A 146 -14.43 24.04 9.54
CA ASN A 146 -14.92 25.04 10.47
C ASN A 146 -16.03 25.95 9.90
N ASP A 147 -15.91 26.39 8.62
CA ASP A 147 -16.83 27.36 8.04
C ASP A 147 -17.48 26.91 6.72
N GLY A 148 -17.09 25.73 6.22
CA GLY A 148 -17.66 25.14 5.00
C GLY A 148 -17.26 25.85 3.71
N LYS A 149 -16.32 26.80 3.75
CA LYS A 149 -15.85 27.47 2.54
C LYS A 149 -15.01 26.53 1.70
N PRO A 150 -15.06 26.63 0.35
CA PRO A 150 -14.21 25.86 -0.53
C PRO A 150 -12.73 26.03 -0.17
N TYR A 151 -12.00 24.92 -0.11
CA TYR A 151 -10.55 24.95 0.09
C TYR A 151 -9.83 25.39 -1.19
N PHE A 152 -10.21 24.83 -2.34
CA PHE A 152 -9.77 25.29 -3.65
C PHE A 152 -10.78 26.30 -4.21
N LYS A 153 -10.32 27.44 -4.71
CA LYS A 153 -11.19 28.49 -5.26
C LYS A 153 -11.82 28.08 -6.60
N SER A 154 -11.10 27.27 -7.38
CA SER A 154 -11.56 26.73 -8.66
C SER A 154 -10.88 25.39 -8.99
N TYR A 155 -11.38 24.73 -10.04
CA TYR A 155 -10.75 23.52 -10.58
C TYR A 155 -9.37 23.83 -11.20
N GLU A 156 -9.22 24.97 -11.83
CA GLU A 156 -7.96 25.43 -12.41
C GLU A 156 -6.90 25.63 -11.31
N GLU A 157 -7.27 26.26 -10.19
CA GLU A 157 -6.36 26.38 -9.04
C GLU A 157 -5.93 25.02 -8.50
N TYR A 158 -6.87 24.07 -8.36
CA TYR A 158 -6.56 22.70 -7.94
C TYR A 158 -5.53 22.06 -8.86
N MET A 159 -5.68 22.18 -10.18
CA MET A 159 -4.78 21.59 -11.17
C MET A 159 -3.36 22.20 -11.15
N THR A 160 -3.17 23.37 -10.54
CA THR A 160 -1.85 24.01 -10.36
C THR A 160 -1.20 23.66 -9.02
N LYS A 161 -1.88 22.93 -8.15
CA LYS A 161 -1.46 22.65 -6.77
C LYS A 161 -1.22 21.14 -6.53
N GLU A 162 -0.52 20.48 -7.43
CA GLU A 162 -0.23 19.03 -7.31
C GLU A 162 0.50 18.67 -5.99
N ASP A 163 1.39 19.55 -5.52
CA ASP A 163 2.18 19.36 -4.30
C ASP A 163 1.45 19.83 -3.01
N ASP A 164 0.19 20.27 -3.11
CA ASP A 164 -0.56 20.70 -1.92
C ASP A 164 -0.85 19.48 -1.03
N PRO A 165 -0.42 19.49 0.25
CA PRO A 165 -0.56 18.36 1.16
C PRO A 165 -2.01 17.91 1.41
N ALA A 166 -2.99 18.75 1.05
CA ALA A 166 -4.41 18.42 1.15
C ALA A 166 -4.91 17.52 0.01
N VAL A 167 -4.25 17.53 -1.16
CA VAL A 167 -4.74 16.83 -2.37
C VAL A 167 -4.88 15.33 -2.13
N GLY A 168 -3.83 14.66 -1.68
CA GLY A 168 -3.83 13.21 -1.45
C GLY A 168 -4.88 12.76 -0.42
N PRO A 169 -4.88 13.32 0.81
CA PRO A 169 -5.88 13.00 1.82
C PRO A 169 -7.32 13.28 1.38
N ALA A 170 -7.57 14.40 0.67
CA ALA A 170 -8.90 14.74 0.17
C ALA A 170 -9.37 13.75 -0.91
N ALA A 171 -8.50 13.40 -1.87
CA ALA A 171 -8.79 12.41 -2.89
C ALA A 171 -9.10 11.03 -2.28
N SER A 172 -8.30 10.58 -1.31
CA SER A 172 -8.55 9.33 -0.59
C SER A 172 -9.90 9.34 0.15
N ALA A 173 -10.21 10.44 0.86
CA ALA A 173 -11.48 10.59 1.56
C ALA A 173 -12.67 10.59 0.60
N LEU A 174 -12.55 11.27 -0.53
CA LEU A 174 -13.60 11.31 -1.56
C LEU A 174 -13.82 9.93 -2.19
N ALA A 175 -12.75 9.21 -2.54
CA ALA A 175 -12.85 7.85 -3.05
C ALA A 175 -13.60 6.94 -2.08
N LYS A 176 -13.29 7.02 -0.78
CA LYS A 176 -14.00 6.26 0.26
C LYS A 176 -15.49 6.60 0.32
N ILE A 177 -15.87 7.88 0.12
CA ILE A 177 -17.28 8.32 0.08
C ILE A 177 -18.01 7.82 -1.17
N ILE A 178 -17.38 7.95 -2.34
CA ILE A 178 -17.99 7.61 -3.64
C ILE A 178 -18.16 6.09 -3.77
N TYR A 179 -17.10 5.34 -3.46
CA TYR A 179 -17.07 3.89 -3.61
C TYR A 179 -17.54 3.15 -2.35
N ASN A 180 -18.01 3.86 -1.31
CA ASN A 180 -18.44 3.33 -0.02
C ASN A 180 -17.37 2.41 0.61
N LEU A 181 -16.10 2.80 0.53
CA LEU A 181 -15.01 2.04 1.12
C LEU A 181 -14.95 2.29 2.63
N GLU A 182 -14.95 1.22 3.39
CA GLU A 182 -14.82 1.27 4.84
C GLU A 182 -13.35 1.34 5.25
N ASP A 183 -13.04 2.16 6.27
CA ASP A 183 -11.66 2.31 6.76
C ASP A 183 -11.15 1.02 7.42
N ASP A 184 -12.04 0.19 7.92
CA ASP A 184 -11.77 -1.07 8.60
C ASP A 184 -12.03 -2.31 7.71
N TYR A 185 -12.08 -2.13 6.38
CA TYR A 185 -12.34 -3.23 5.43
C TYR A 185 -11.42 -4.44 5.66
N GLU A 186 -10.13 -4.22 5.87
CA GLU A 186 -9.18 -5.31 6.09
C GLU A 186 -9.49 -6.08 7.37
N LYS A 187 -9.92 -5.40 8.45
CA LYS A 187 -10.32 -6.06 9.70
C LYS A 187 -11.56 -6.94 9.53
N LYS A 188 -12.39 -6.67 8.53
CA LYS A 188 -13.62 -7.45 8.24
C LYS A 188 -13.36 -8.67 7.35
N LEU A 189 -12.16 -8.81 6.79
CA LEU A 189 -11.81 -10.00 6.02
C LEU A 189 -11.80 -11.25 6.90
N PRO A 190 -12.34 -12.38 6.42
CA PRO A 190 -12.48 -13.59 7.23
C PRO A 190 -11.17 -14.11 7.81
N GLU A 191 -10.10 -14.05 7.04
CA GLU A 191 -8.76 -14.44 7.49
C GLU A 191 -8.27 -13.54 8.62
N ASN A 192 -8.51 -12.25 8.55
CA ASN A 192 -8.07 -11.31 9.56
C ASN A 192 -8.90 -11.43 10.84
N GLN A 193 -10.22 -11.60 10.71
CA GLN A 193 -11.08 -11.91 11.85
C GLN A 193 -10.67 -13.22 12.54
N PHE A 194 -10.33 -14.25 11.76
CA PHE A 194 -9.84 -15.52 12.29
C PHE A 194 -8.52 -15.33 13.04
N LEU A 195 -7.53 -14.69 12.43
CA LEU A 195 -6.20 -14.49 13.03
C LEU A 195 -6.28 -13.70 14.34
N VAL A 196 -7.05 -12.63 14.39
CA VAL A 196 -7.26 -11.83 15.62
C VAL A 196 -8.03 -12.64 16.68
N LYS A 197 -9.12 -13.32 16.29
CA LYS A 197 -9.94 -14.12 17.20
C LYS A 197 -9.14 -15.20 17.91
N TYR A 198 -8.22 -15.87 17.21
CA TYR A 198 -7.40 -16.95 17.76
C TYR A 198 -6.00 -16.50 18.21
N LYS A 199 -5.78 -15.18 18.34
CA LYS A 199 -4.54 -14.56 18.84
C LYS A 199 -3.28 -14.90 18.02
N PHE A 200 -3.43 -15.06 16.71
CA PHE A 200 -2.34 -15.15 15.74
C PHE A 200 -1.99 -13.79 15.14
N ALA A 201 -2.83 -12.78 15.36
CA ALA A 201 -2.57 -11.39 15.03
C ALA A 201 -3.10 -10.47 16.12
N ASP A 202 -2.49 -9.29 16.23
CA ASP A 202 -2.96 -8.21 17.08
C ASP A 202 -4.14 -7.44 16.43
N GLU A 203 -4.69 -6.44 17.12
CA GLU A 203 -5.78 -5.60 16.61
C GLU A 203 -5.38 -4.72 15.42
N SER A 204 -4.08 -4.51 15.22
CA SER A 204 -3.49 -3.80 14.09
C SER A 204 -3.17 -4.72 12.92
N LEU A 205 -3.54 -6.01 13.05
CA LEU A 205 -3.34 -7.08 12.06
C LEU A 205 -1.88 -7.53 11.86
N HIS A 206 -0.95 -7.18 12.75
CA HIS A 206 0.39 -7.77 12.75
C HIS A 206 0.29 -9.21 13.28
N LEU A 207 1.00 -10.13 12.62
CA LEU A 207 1.11 -11.49 13.14
C LEU A 207 1.89 -11.49 14.44
N VAL A 208 1.44 -12.30 15.40
CA VAL A 208 2.09 -12.42 16.71
C VAL A 208 2.32 -13.87 17.11
N ASP A 209 3.37 -14.10 17.90
CA ASP A 209 3.63 -15.38 18.54
C ASP A 209 2.77 -15.57 19.81
N LYS A 210 3.01 -16.68 20.53
CA LYS A 210 2.29 -16.98 21.78
C LYS A 210 2.56 -15.99 22.90
N GLN A 211 3.68 -15.25 22.84
CA GLN A 211 4.07 -14.22 23.78
C GLN A 211 3.56 -12.83 23.40
N GLY A 212 2.93 -12.69 22.24
CA GLY A 212 2.42 -11.42 21.71
C GLY A 212 3.47 -10.59 20.97
N ARG A 213 4.66 -11.15 20.70
CA ARG A 213 5.71 -10.47 19.93
C ARG A 213 5.41 -10.57 18.44
N LYS A 214 5.75 -9.52 17.70
CA LYS A 214 5.53 -9.49 16.24
C LYS A 214 6.38 -10.54 15.53
N VAL A 215 5.76 -11.24 14.60
CA VAL A 215 6.42 -12.25 13.77
C VAL A 215 6.03 -12.11 12.31
N ASP A 216 6.87 -12.63 11.42
CA ASP A 216 6.51 -12.79 10.01
C ASP A 216 5.58 -14.01 9.79
N ALA A 217 5.27 -14.31 8.54
CA ALA A 217 4.41 -15.43 8.17
C ALA A 217 5.02 -16.81 8.51
N GLU A 218 6.32 -16.90 8.57
CA GLU A 218 7.11 -18.09 8.92
C GLU A 218 7.30 -18.22 10.44
N GLY A 219 6.93 -17.21 11.23
CA GLY A 219 7.02 -17.19 12.68
C GLY A 219 8.34 -16.63 13.23
N ARG A 220 9.15 -15.97 12.39
CA ARG A 220 10.40 -15.32 12.83
C ARG A 220 10.07 -13.96 13.42
N LEU A 221 10.80 -13.58 14.49
CA LEU A 221 10.60 -12.30 15.17
C LEU A 221 10.95 -11.13 14.26
N VAL A 222 10.12 -10.09 14.32
CA VAL A 222 10.36 -8.83 13.62
C VAL A 222 10.14 -7.64 14.55
N ASP A 223 10.87 -6.55 14.29
CA ASP A 223 10.69 -5.27 15.01
C ASP A 223 9.46 -4.49 14.50
N GLU A 224 9.27 -3.27 15.00
CA GLU A 224 8.18 -2.38 14.59
C GLU A 224 8.20 -2.02 13.09
N ASN A 225 9.37 -2.07 12.46
CA ASN A 225 9.59 -1.75 11.05
C ASN A 225 9.58 -2.98 10.15
N GLY A 226 9.37 -4.18 10.72
CA GLY A 226 9.37 -5.45 9.98
C GLY A 226 10.76 -6.03 9.71
N ARG A 227 11.82 -5.51 10.36
CA ARG A 227 13.18 -6.06 10.27
C ARG A 227 13.31 -7.26 11.20
N TYR A 228 14.04 -8.30 10.77
CA TYR A 228 14.24 -9.49 11.60
C TYR A 228 15.09 -9.20 12.83
N ILE A 229 14.67 -9.76 13.95
CA ILE A 229 15.40 -9.71 15.22
C ILE A 229 15.50 -11.11 15.84
N ASN A 230 16.57 -11.34 16.61
CA ASN A 230 16.70 -12.54 17.42
C ASN A 230 16.01 -12.41 18.78
N GLU A 231 16.05 -13.44 19.62
CA GLU A 231 15.45 -13.45 20.96
C GLU A 231 16.06 -12.37 21.89
N ALA A 232 17.29 -11.90 21.63
CA ALA A 232 17.95 -10.84 22.37
C ALA A 232 17.61 -9.43 21.84
N GLY A 233 16.80 -9.32 20.79
CA GLY A 233 16.42 -8.04 20.17
C GLY A 233 17.47 -7.47 19.21
N GLN A 234 18.50 -8.24 18.84
CA GLN A 234 19.52 -7.81 17.89
C GLN A 234 19.03 -8.08 16.46
N PHE A 235 19.42 -7.21 15.52
CA PHE A 235 19.08 -7.41 14.12
C PHE A 235 19.76 -8.62 13.52
N VAL A 236 19.02 -9.37 12.73
CA VAL A 236 19.50 -10.53 12.02
C VAL A 236 19.01 -10.50 10.56
N ASP A 237 19.74 -11.15 9.69
CA ASP A 237 19.25 -11.40 8.32
C ASP A 237 18.19 -12.51 8.30
N ARG A 238 17.72 -12.86 7.10
CA ARG A 238 16.72 -13.92 6.91
C ARG A 238 17.18 -15.29 7.38
N ASP A 239 18.48 -15.52 7.40
CA ASP A 239 19.11 -16.80 7.76
C ASP A 239 19.53 -16.84 9.23
N GLY A 240 19.34 -15.71 9.98
CA GLY A 240 19.62 -15.59 11.40
C GLY A 240 21.02 -15.09 11.74
N ASN A 241 21.80 -14.62 10.76
CA ASN A 241 23.11 -14.03 11.01
C ASN A 241 22.95 -12.60 11.53
N LEU A 242 23.82 -12.18 12.47
CA LEU A 242 23.80 -10.82 13.02
C LEU A 242 24.14 -9.78 11.94
N VAL A 243 23.33 -8.73 11.90
CA VAL A 243 23.51 -7.58 11.02
C VAL A 243 23.37 -6.26 11.82
N ASP A 244 23.95 -5.18 11.27
CA ASP A 244 23.75 -3.83 11.82
C ASP A 244 22.40 -3.22 11.36
N GLU A 245 22.14 -1.97 11.72
CA GLU A 245 20.90 -1.27 11.34
C GLU A 245 20.78 -1.06 9.82
N GLU A 246 21.90 -1.02 9.11
CA GLU A 246 21.98 -0.88 7.66
C GLU A 246 21.89 -2.22 6.93
N GLY A 247 21.89 -3.34 7.66
CA GLY A 247 21.79 -4.70 7.11
C GLY A 247 23.12 -5.33 6.71
N ASN A 248 24.27 -4.74 7.10
CA ASN A 248 25.58 -5.32 6.86
C ASN A 248 25.89 -6.37 7.94
N PHE A 249 26.65 -7.41 7.57
CA PHE A 249 27.05 -8.43 8.54
C PHE A 249 27.91 -7.85 9.66
N VAL A 250 27.50 -8.11 10.90
CA VAL A 250 28.34 -7.85 12.07
C VAL A 250 29.37 -8.97 12.15
N VAL A 251 30.61 -8.64 11.81
CA VAL A 251 31.74 -9.56 11.91
C VAL A 251 32.36 -9.42 13.30
N ASP A 252 32.31 -10.47 14.11
CA ASP A 252 33.16 -10.59 15.30
C ASP A 252 34.61 -10.75 14.80
N GLU A 253 35.36 -9.66 14.79
CA GLU A 253 36.79 -9.70 14.44
C GLU A 253 37.56 -10.51 15.51
N LYS A 254 37.71 -11.80 15.24
CA LYS A 254 38.62 -12.61 16.04
C LYS A 254 40.05 -12.39 15.54
N PRO A 255 41.03 -12.28 16.46
CA PRO A 255 42.41 -12.12 16.02
C PRO A 255 42.85 -13.33 15.18
N PHE A 256 43.62 -13.09 14.15
CA PHE A 256 44.25 -14.17 13.38
C PHE A 256 45.16 -14.96 14.30
N LEU A 257 45.29 -16.26 14.05
CA LEU A 257 46.14 -17.16 14.79
C LEU A 257 47.44 -17.40 14.02
N ASP A 258 48.56 -17.57 14.74
CA ASP A 258 49.80 -18.07 14.17
C ASP A 258 49.69 -19.58 13.81
N ASP A 259 50.75 -20.12 13.21
CA ASP A 259 50.79 -21.54 12.84
C ASP A 259 50.74 -22.52 14.05
N GLU A 260 51.02 -22.02 15.26
CA GLU A 260 50.92 -22.73 16.53
C GLU A 260 49.54 -22.55 17.19
N GLY A 261 48.62 -21.72 16.62
CA GLY A 261 47.28 -21.48 17.13
C GLY A 261 47.14 -20.35 18.18
N ASN A 262 48.14 -19.53 18.35
CA ASN A 262 48.11 -18.38 19.28
C ASN A 262 47.61 -17.12 18.57
N PRO A 263 46.83 -16.25 19.25
CA PRO A 263 46.34 -15.01 18.62
C PRO A 263 47.46 -14.04 18.28
N ILE A 264 47.53 -13.59 17.04
CA ILE A 264 48.46 -12.56 16.59
C ILE A 264 47.92 -11.20 17.01
N SER A 265 48.60 -10.51 17.93
CA SER A 265 48.31 -9.12 18.26
C SER A 265 49.03 -8.19 17.28
N VAL A 266 48.27 -7.52 16.41
CA VAL A 266 48.82 -6.43 15.59
C VAL A 266 48.73 -5.15 16.42
N GLU A 267 49.88 -4.64 16.91
CA GLU A 267 49.93 -3.29 17.46
C GLU A 267 49.63 -2.33 16.31
N VAL A 268 48.41 -1.75 16.31
CA VAL A 268 48.06 -0.65 15.43
C VAL A 268 48.86 0.58 15.93
N SER A 269 49.98 0.82 15.29
CA SER A 269 50.74 2.08 15.51
C SER A 269 49.81 3.24 15.13
N SER A 270 49.50 4.07 16.11
CA SER A 270 48.70 5.31 16.04
C SER A 270 49.43 6.39 15.23
N SER A 271 49.61 6.21 13.92
CA SER A 271 50.24 7.18 13.00
C SER A 271 49.36 7.61 11.86
N THR A 272 48.01 7.68 12.07
CA THR A 272 47.10 8.28 11.09
C THR A 272 46.25 9.39 11.71
N GLN A 273 46.93 10.29 12.47
CA GLN A 273 46.39 11.59 12.82
C GLN A 273 47.36 12.66 12.35
N ALA A 274 47.41 12.93 11.05
CA ALA A 274 47.97 14.18 10.49
C ALA A 274 47.83 14.24 8.97
N ILE A 275 46.61 14.19 8.40
CA ILE A 275 46.36 14.80 7.08
C ILE A 275 44.90 15.31 7.09
N ALA A 276 44.69 16.42 7.79
CA ALA A 276 43.54 17.27 7.64
C ALA A 276 43.87 18.68 8.14
N ALA A 277 44.83 19.33 7.49
CA ALA A 277 45.04 20.78 7.56
C ALA A 277 46.06 21.17 6.46
N VAL A 278 45.60 21.36 5.23
CA VAL A 278 46.08 22.41 4.31
C VAL A 278 44.93 22.74 3.36
#